data_e00861af6e4673914830839b225fb51c
#
_entry.id   e00861af6e4673914830839b225fb51c
#
_cell.length_a   1.000
_cell.length_b   1.000
_cell.length_c   1.000
_cell.angle_alpha   90.00
_cell.angle_beta   90.00
_cell.angle_gamma   90.00
#
_symmetry.space_group_name_H-M   'P 1'
#
loop_
_entity.id
_entity.type
_entity.pdbx_description
1 polymer ?
#
loop_
_entity_poly.entity_id
_entity_poly.type
_entity_poly.pdbx_seq_one_letter_code
_entity_poly.pdbx_strand_id
1 'polypeptide(L)'
;MPDIGPVLGIEGTAWNLSAALFDKDLVSLYSKPYMPPQGGIHPREAAQHHATFMKEVIARVMPPSGKIAGVAFSMGPGLGPCLRTVATAARALALALDVPLVGVNHCVAHVEIGRFATGARDPIVLYASGANTQVIGYLNQRYRIFGETLDIGLGNALDKFARSRGLPHPGGPEVERLALKGGYVELPYTVKGMDLAFSGLVSAAKDHPAPLEDVCNSLQETAFAMCVEVTERALAHAGKDEVLLVGGVGANRRLQEMLATMCSERGAVLHVPDRKFMGDNGAMIAYTGRLMLGRGITMPPGETRANPVFRADQVEVTWWDGGTVQGARRAGEPGVARGAEAIVRVGPDFVE
;
A
#
# COMPACT_ATOMS: atom_id res chain seq x y z
N MET A 1 15.99 -16.74 6.75
CA MET A 1 15.88 -15.79 7.88
C MET A 1 15.99 -16.56 9.19
N PRO A 2 16.57 -15.98 10.25
CA PRO A 2 16.49 -16.59 11.56
C PRO A 2 15.04 -16.79 11.99
N ASP A 3 14.75 -17.83 12.73
CA ASP A 3 13.43 -18.11 13.30
C ASP A 3 13.24 -17.22 14.53
N ILE A 4 12.72 -16.01 14.31
CA ILE A 4 12.56 -15.01 15.40
C ILE A 4 11.17 -15.06 16.06
N GLY A 5 10.26 -15.88 15.54
CA GLY A 5 8.87 -15.97 16.00
C GLY A 5 7.96 -14.86 15.45
N PRO A 6 6.70 -14.83 15.95
CA PRO A 6 5.66 -13.96 15.41
C PRO A 6 5.87 -12.48 15.77
N VAL A 7 5.68 -11.59 14.79
CA VAL A 7 5.74 -10.13 14.97
C VAL A 7 4.34 -9.55 14.80
N LEU A 8 3.95 -8.68 15.73
CA LEU A 8 2.72 -7.89 15.63
C LEU A 8 2.99 -6.62 14.83
N GLY A 9 2.24 -6.38 13.76
CA GLY A 9 2.26 -5.14 13.00
C GLY A 9 1.01 -4.31 13.23
N ILE A 10 1.18 -2.99 13.39
CA ILE A 10 0.09 -2.02 13.55
C ILE A 10 0.19 -0.97 12.45
N GLU A 11 -0.81 -0.93 11.59
CA GLU A 11 -0.99 0.07 10.54
C GLU A 11 -2.08 1.06 10.94
N GLY A 12 -1.85 2.34 10.67
CA GLY A 12 -2.83 3.39 10.90
C GLY A 12 -2.31 4.75 10.43
N THR A 13 -1.79 4.79 9.20
CA THR A 13 -1.23 6.03 8.61
C THR A 13 -2.30 7.02 8.18
N ALA A 14 -3.51 6.53 7.83
CA ALA A 14 -4.60 7.37 7.32
C ALA A 14 -5.98 6.87 7.80
N TRP A 15 -6.77 6.27 6.92
CA TRP A 15 -8.16 5.90 7.19
C TRP A 15 -8.31 4.51 7.80
N ASN A 16 -7.42 3.58 7.48
CA ASN A 16 -7.53 2.21 7.97
C ASN A 16 -6.67 1.98 9.21
N LEU A 17 -7.31 1.60 10.31
CA LEU A 17 -6.63 1.04 11.46
C LEU A 17 -6.62 -0.48 11.30
N SER A 18 -5.43 -1.07 11.28
CA SER A 18 -5.27 -2.51 11.08
C SER A 18 -4.14 -3.07 11.95
N ALA A 19 -4.32 -4.29 12.42
CA ALA A 19 -3.22 -5.05 13.01
C ALA A 19 -3.15 -6.44 12.41
N ALA A 20 -1.95 -7.01 12.41
CA ALA A 20 -1.72 -8.39 11.99
C ALA A 20 -0.62 -9.05 12.79
N LEU A 21 -0.70 -10.35 12.90
CA LEU A 21 0.36 -11.22 13.40
C LEU A 21 0.99 -11.94 12.20
N PHE A 22 2.30 -11.82 12.07
CA PHE A 22 3.06 -12.43 10.99
C PHE A 22 4.23 -13.24 11.57
N ASP A 23 4.32 -14.49 11.18
CA ASP A 23 5.47 -15.36 11.50
C ASP A 23 6.19 -15.77 10.21
N LYS A 24 6.13 -17.01 9.80
CA LYS A 24 6.61 -17.46 8.48
C LYS A 24 5.63 -17.12 7.37
N ASP A 25 4.36 -16.94 7.75
CA ASP A 25 3.26 -16.51 6.90
C ASP A 25 2.31 -15.63 7.73
N LEU A 26 1.28 -15.08 7.09
CA LEU A 26 0.24 -14.34 7.79
C LEU A 26 -0.56 -15.28 8.69
N VAL A 27 -0.54 -15.00 10.01
CA VAL A 27 -1.25 -15.77 11.02
C VAL A 27 -2.66 -15.22 11.24
N SER A 28 -2.75 -13.90 11.42
CA SER A 28 -4.04 -13.21 11.63
C SER A 28 -3.96 -11.77 11.14
N LEU A 29 -5.08 -11.25 10.67
CA LEU A 29 -5.24 -9.88 10.22
C LEU A 29 -6.64 -9.39 10.62
N TYR A 30 -6.70 -8.20 11.20
CA TYR A 30 -7.96 -7.53 11.50
C TYR A 30 -7.85 -6.03 11.19
N SER A 31 -8.89 -5.48 10.56
CA SER A 31 -8.97 -4.07 10.19
C SER A 31 -10.27 -3.44 10.67
N LYS A 32 -10.17 -2.17 11.05
CA LYS A 32 -11.31 -1.33 11.42
C LYS A 32 -11.16 0.02 10.70
N PRO A 33 -11.72 0.16 9.50
CA PRO A 33 -11.59 1.38 8.72
C PRO A 33 -12.41 2.53 9.31
N TYR A 34 -11.90 3.74 9.21
CA TYR A 34 -12.63 4.97 9.46
C TYR A 34 -13.35 5.40 8.17
N MET A 35 -14.66 5.46 8.24
CA MET A 35 -15.50 5.93 7.12
C MET A 35 -16.01 7.33 7.46
N PRO A 36 -15.54 8.38 6.75
CA PRO A 36 -16.02 9.73 7.00
C PRO A 36 -17.51 9.84 6.62
N PRO A 37 -18.34 10.45 7.45
CA PRO A 37 -19.77 10.60 7.16
C PRO A 37 -20.04 11.52 5.97
N GLN A 38 -19.12 12.46 5.70
CA GLN A 38 -19.15 13.37 4.55
C GLN A 38 -17.71 13.78 4.16
N GLY A 39 -17.50 14.04 2.87
CA GLY A 39 -16.24 14.58 2.38
C GLY A 39 -15.09 13.55 2.35
N GLY A 40 -13.88 14.04 2.59
CA GLY A 40 -12.65 13.22 2.66
C GLY A 40 -12.26 12.89 4.10
N ILE A 41 -11.14 12.18 4.26
CA ILE A 41 -10.63 11.78 5.57
C ILE A 41 -10.25 13.02 6.39
N HIS A 42 -10.85 13.16 7.57
CA HIS A 42 -10.52 14.22 8.53
C HIS A 42 -9.45 13.69 9.51
N PRO A 43 -8.22 14.26 9.54
CA PRO A 43 -7.10 13.66 10.28
C PRO A 43 -7.33 13.49 11.80
N ARG A 44 -8.06 14.41 12.44
CA ARG A 44 -8.36 14.33 13.87
C ARG A 44 -9.39 13.24 14.17
N GLU A 45 -10.43 13.15 13.36
CA GLU A 45 -11.49 12.14 13.53
C GLU A 45 -10.95 10.73 13.24
N ALA A 46 -10.13 10.57 12.20
CA ALA A 46 -9.45 9.31 11.94
C ALA A 46 -8.55 8.90 13.11
N ALA A 47 -7.78 9.83 13.69
CA ALA A 47 -6.96 9.55 14.87
C ALA A 47 -7.80 9.20 16.11
N GLN A 48 -8.93 9.85 16.31
CA GLN A 48 -9.87 9.52 17.41
C GLN A 48 -10.47 8.14 17.21
N HIS A 49 -10.88 7.80 15.99
CA HIS A 49 -11.33 6.46 15.62
C HIS A 49 -10.22 5.42 15.93
N HIS A 50 -8.98 5.67 15.53
CA HIS A 50 -7.87 4.78 15.83
C HIS A 50 -7.66 4.60 17.32
N ALA A 51 -7.70 5.67 18.10
CA ALA A 51 -7.57 5.58 19.55
C ALA A 51 -8.70 4.75 20.18
N THR A 52 -9.93 4.92 19.72
CA THR A 52 -11.12 4.20 20.22
C THR A 52 -11.01 2.69 19.95
N PHE A 53 -10.58 2.30 18.75
CA PHE A 53 -10.61 0.90 18.35
C PHE A 53 -9.25 0.17 18.45
N MET A 54 -8.19 0.86 18.85
CA MET A 54 -6.83 0.28 18.95
C MET A 54 -6.79 -1.00 19.78
N LYS A 55 -7.39 -0.99 20.96
CA LYS A 55 -7.44 -2.17 21.85
C LYS A 55 -8.16 -3.35 21.18
N GLU A 56 -9.28 -3.10 20.52
CA GLU A 56 -10.05 -4.12 19.82
C GLU A 56 -9.21 -4.74 18.69
N VAL A 57 -8.61 -3.91 17.84
CA VAL A 57 -7.86 -4.32 16.67
C VAL A 57 -6.65 -5.19 17.08
N ILE A 58 -5.91 -4.76 18.10
CA ILE A 58 -4.77 -5.54 18.63
C ILE A 58 -5.25 -6.85 19.25
N ALA A 59 -6.27 -6.84 20.09
CA ALA A 59 -6.76 -8.03 20.78
C ALA A 59 -7.25 -9.12 19.82
N ARG A 60 -7.79 -8.73 18.65
CA ARG A 60 -8.29 -9.67 17.64
C ARG A 60 -7.19 -10.48 16.95
N VAL A 61 -5.96 -10.00 16.96
CA VAL A 61 -4.83 -10.64 16.27
C VAL A 61 -3.79 -11.23 17.21
N MET A 62 -3.79 -10.83 18.47
CA MET A 62 -2.85 -11.38 19.47
C MET A 62 -3.02 -12.90 19.64
N PRO A 63 -1.91 -13.64 19.71
CA PRO A 63 -1.98 -15.08 19.94
C PRO A 63 -2.49 -15.36 21.37
N PRO A 64 -3.19 -16.49 21.60
CA PRO A 64 -3.68 -16.86 22.94
C PRO A 64 -2.58 -16.94 24.01
N SER A 65 -1.35 -17.26 23.62
CA SER A 65 -0.20 -17.29 24.51
C SER A 65 0.28 -15.91 24.95
N GLY A 66 -0.14 -14.85 24.26
CA GLY A 66 0.37 -13.49 24.44
C GLY A 66 1.83 -13.29 24.02
N LYS A 67 2.51 -14.33 23.53
CA LYS A 67 3.94 -14.28 23.18
C LYS A 67 4.14 -13.83 21.75
N ILE A 68 4.88 -12.74 21.58
CA ILE A 68 5.32 -12.21 20.29
C ILE A 68 6.82 -11.88 20.34
N ALA A 69 7.48 -11.87 19.20
CA ALA A 69 8.91 -11.59 19.10
C ALA A 69 9.22 -10.08 19.02
N GLY A 70 8.23 -9.26 18.67
CA GLY A 70 8.38 -7.82 18.58
C GLY A 70 7.11 -7.14 18.13
N VAL A 71 7.09 -5.82 18.26
CA VAL A 71 6.02 -4.93 17.77
C VAL A 71 6.58 -4.05 16.65
N ALA A 72 5.93 -4.07 15.51
CA ALA A 72 6.19 -3.18 14.39
C ALA A 72 5.02 -2.19 14.22
N PHE A 73 5.32 -0.96 13.83
CA PHE A 73 4.29 0.04 13.60
C PHE A 73 4.60 0.93 12.40
N SER A 74 3.58 1.44 11.73
CA SER A 74 3.73 2.40 10.65
C SER A 74 4.22 3.75 11.21
N MET A 75 5.51 4.03 11.01
CA MET A 75 6.15 5.26 11.46
C MET A 75 5.83 6.44 10.55
N GLY A 76 5.51 6.19 9.29
CA GLY A 76 5.20 7.16 8.24
C GLY A 76 5.57 6.65 6.84
N PRO A 77 5.26 7.43 5.78
CA PRO A 77 4.53 8.69 5.81
C PRO A 77 3.04 8.51 6.15
N GLY A 78 2.34 9.64 6.44
CA GLY A 78 0.90 9.60 6.72
C GLY A 78 0.40 10.79 7.54
N LEU A 79 -0.87 10.70 7.96
CA LEU A 79 -1.51 11.75 8.75
C LEU A 79 -0.91 11.82 10.16
N GLY A 80 -0.28 12.93 10.50
CA GLY A 80 0.45 13.11 11.77
C GLY A 80 -0.33 12.71 13.03
N PRO A 81 -1.61 13.08 13.20
CA PRO A 81 -2.42 12.64 14.34
C PRO A 81 -2.58 11.11 14.41
N CYS A 82 -2.86 10.44 13.28
CA CYS A 82 -3.00 8.99 13.18
C CYS A 82 -1.69 8.28 13.52
N LEU A 83 -0.58 8.71 12.92
CA LEU A 83 0.76 8.17 13.19
C LEU A 83 1.15 8.26 14.66
N ARG A 84 0.84 9.39 15.33
CA ARG A 84 1.13 9.55 16.77
C ARG A 84 0.32 8.59 17.62
N THR A 85 -0.94 8.35 17.27
CA THR A 85 -1.80 7.38 17.97
C THR A 85 -1.21 5.97 17.88
N VAL A 86 -0.82 5.55 16.67
CA VAL A 86 -0.20 4.24 16.44
C VAL A 86 1.14 4.10 17.14
N ALA A 87 2.02 5.09 17.02
CA ALA A 87 3.33 5.09 17.67
C ALA A 87 3.22 5.00 19.20
N THR A 88 2.23 5.68 19.80
CA THR A 88 1.98 5.62 21.25
C THR A 88 1.52 4.24 21.68
N ALA A 89 0.58 3.64 20.96
CA ALA A 89 0.09 2.30 21.25
C ALA A 89 1.19 1.23 21.10
N ALA A 90 1.93 1.29 20.00
CA ALA A 90 3.04 0.36 19.74
C ALA A 90 4.13 0.42 20.82
N ARG A 91 4.52 1.64 21.22
CA ARG A 91 5.48 1.84 22.32
C ARG A 91 4.97 1.31 23.64
N ALA A 92 3.74 1.62 24.01
CA ALA A 92 3.15 1.14 25.26
C ALA A 92 3.11 -0.40 25.30
N LEU A 93 2.74 -1.02 24.18
CA LEU A 93 2.66 -2.47 24.07
C LEU A 93 4.06 -3.12 24.12
N ALA A 94 5.05 -2.58 23.40
CA ALA A 94 6.42 -3.09 23.43
C ALA A 94 7.03 -3.03 24.84
N LEU A 95 6.80 -1.93 25.56
CA LEU A 95 7.22 -1.79 26.95
C LEU A 95 6.50 -2.76 27.90
N ALA A 96 5.19 -2.94 27.73
CA ALA A 96 4.41 -3.83 28.61
C ALA A 96 4.75 -5.31 28.42
N LEU A 97 5.16 -5.69 27.20
CA LEU A 97 5.52 -7.07 26.86
C LEU A 97 7.03 -7.35 26.92
N ASP A 98 7.83 -6.32 27.17
CA ASP A 98 9.31 -6.38 27.16
C ASP A 98 9.86 -6.98 25.84
N VAL A 99 9.36 -6.46 24.70
CA VAL A 99 9.77 -6.91 23.37
C VAL A 99 10.30 -5.76 22.52
N PRO A 100 11.17 -6.07 21.52
CA PRO A 100 11.69 -5.06 20.59
C PRO A 100 10.59 -4.29 19.84
N LEU A 101 10.87 -3.00 19.57
CA LEU A 101 10.02 -2.11 18.78
C LEU A 101 10.69 -1.78 17.46
N VAL A 102 9.89 -1.77 16.36
CA VAL A 102 10.36 -1.47 15.00
C VAL A 102 9.48 -0.42 14.34
N GLY A 103 10.08 0.69 13.92
CA GLY A 103 9.40 1.72 13.13
C GLY A 103 9.52 1.43 11.62
N VAL A 104 8.41 1.16 10.95
CA VAL A 104 8.36 0.74 9.55
C VAL A 104 7.95 1.90 8.65
N ASN A 105 8.61 2.06 7.50
CA ASN A 105 8.15 2.94 6.45
C ASN A 105 6.99 2.30 5.69
N HIS A 106 5.86 2.99 5.63
CA HIS A 106 4.62 2.51 5.05
C HIS A 106 4.75 2.17 3.55
N CYS A 107 5.44 3.01 2.76
CA CYS A 107 5.62 2.76 1.33
C CYS A 107 6.51 1.53 1.09
N VAL A 108 7.59 1.38 1.87
CA VAL A 108 8.46 0.20 1.82
C VAL A 108 7.69 -1.05 2.23
N ALA A 109 6.79 -0.94 3.20
CA ALA A 109 5.97 -2.08 3.62
C ALA A 109 5.06 -2.60 2.51
N HIS A 110 4.46 -1.72 1.71
CA HIS A 110 3.70 -2.13 0.52
C HIS A 110 4.57 -2.88 -0.49
N VAL A 111 5.79 -2.42 -0.73
CA VAL A 111 6.72 -3.09 -1.64
C VAL A 111 7.09 -4.47 -1.11
N GLU A 112 7.48 -4.58 0.15
CA GLU A 112 7.95 -5.84 0.72
C GLU A 112 6.84 -6.88 0.83
N ILE A 113 5.64 -6.52 1.23
CA ILE A 113 4.52 -7.47 1.27
C ILE A 113 4.09 -7.90 -0.14
N GLY A 114 4.14 -6.99 -1.12
CA GLY A 114 3.89 -7.31 -2.51
C GLY A 114 4.90 -8.31 -3.07
N ARG A 115 6.19 -8.10 -2.80
CA ARG A 115 7.26 -9.04 -3.17
C ARG A 115 7.06 -10.40 -2.50
N PHE A 116 6.74 -10.42 -1.22
CA PHE A 116 6.44 -11.66 -0.50
C PHE A 116 5.28 -12.43 -1.13
N ALA A 117 4.17 -11.75 -1.40
CA ALA A 117 2.94 -12.36 -1.89
C ALA A 117 3.06 -12.91 -3.32
N THR A 118 3.93 -12.31 -4.15
CA THR A 118 4.03 -12.63 -5.58
C THR A 118 5.32 -13.38 -5.96
N GLY A 119 6.33 -13.31 -5.12
CA GLY A 119 7.65 -13.84 -5.44
C GLY A 119 8.50 -12.94 -6.33
N ALA A 120 8.08 -11.71 -6.61
CA ALA A 120 8.85 -10.72 -7.35
C ALA A 120 10.23 -10.52 -6.71
N ARG A 121 11.29 -10.57 -7.52
CA ARG A 121 12.68 -10.54 -7.03
C ARG A 121 13.23 -9.14 -7.01
N ASP A 122 13.27 -8.49 -8.16
CA ASP A 122 13.84 -7.15 -8.34
C ASP A 122 12.99 -6.28 -9.26
N PRO A 123 11.70 -6.04 -8.91
CA PRO A 123 10.78 -5.34 -9.79
C PRO A 123 11.00 -3.83 -9.82
N ILE A 124 10.56 -3.20 -10.91
CA ILE A 124 10.05 -1.84 -10.85
C ILE A 124 8.66 -1.89 -10.22
N VAL A 125 8.44 -1.07 -9.23
CA VAL A 125 7.19 -1.05 -8.46
C VAL A 125 6.38 0.17 -8.86
N LEU A 126 5.15 -0.03 -9.34
CA LEU A 126 4.15 1.03 -9.37
C LEU A 126 3.37 0.98 -8.05
N TYR A 127 3.66 1.91 -7.15
CA TYR A 127 2.91 2.12 -5.93
C TYR A 127 1.83 3.17 -6.17
N ALA A 128 0.58 2.72 -6.27
CA ALA A 128 -0.58 3.57 -6.55
C ALA A 128 -1.60 3.48 -5.41
N SER A 129 -1.63 4.49 -4.56
CA SER A 129 -2.55 4.58 -3.42
C SER A 129 -3.37 5.87 -3.42
N GLY A 130 -4.09 6.14 -2.35
CA GLY A 130 -4.85 7.38 -2.18
C GLY A 130 -3.95 8.60 -2.30
N ALA A 131 -2.98 8.72 -1.41
CA ALA A 131 -2.12 9.90 -1.30
C ALA A 131 -0.83 9.80 -2.12
N ASN A 132 -0.31 8.60 -2.33
CA ASN A 132 0.98 8.37 -2.98
C ASN A 132 0.80 7.72 -4.35
N THR A 133 1.56 8.21 -5.34
CA THR A 133 1.75 7.54 -6.63
C THR A 133 3.22 7.66 -6.96
N GLN A 134 3.94 6.54 -6.92
CA GLN A 134 5.37 6.50 -7.08
C GLN A 134 5.79 5.31 -7.94
N VAL A 135 6.77 5.52 -8.80
CA VAL A 135 7.47 4.46 -9.51
C VAL A 135 8.83 4.27 -8.83
N ILE A 136 9.02 3.10 -8.25
CA ILE A 136 10.11 2.81 -7.32
C ILE A 136 10.92 1.62 -7.84
N GLY A 137 12.23 1.65 -7.69
CA GLY A 137 13.10 0.52 -7.95
C GLY A 137 14.18 0.39 -6.89
N TYR A 138 14.64 -0.82 -6.65
CA TYR A 138 15.74 -1.06 -5.72
C TYR A 138 17.09 -0.85 -6.41
N LEU A 139 17.94 -0.04 -5.78
CA LEU A 139 19.29 0.24 -6.26
C LEU A 139 20.19 0.65 -5.07
N ASN A 140 21.36 0.02 -4.95
CA ASN A 140 22.36 0.34 -3.94
C ASN A 140 21.80 0.35 -2.51
N GLN A 141 21.18 -0.75 -2.10
CA GLN A 141 20.61 -0.99 -0.77
C GLN A 141 19.52 0.00 -0.35
N ARG A 142 18.85 0.63 -1.32
CA ARG A 142 17.73 1.54 -1.08
C ARG A 142 16.69 1.43 -2.17
N TYR A 143 15.47 1.69 -1.83
CA TYR A 143 14.44 1.99 -2.81
C TYR A 143 14.66 3.41 -3.34
N ARG A 144 14.74 3.54 -4.67
CA ARG A 144 14.88 4.81 -5.38
C ARG A 144 13.57 5.15 -6.06
N ILE A 145 13.15 6.39 -5.93
CA ILE A 145 11.96 6.90 -6.60
C ILE A 145 12.43 7.39 -7.97
N PHE A 146 11.99 6.72 -9.04
CA PHE A 146 12.24 7.11 -10.43
C PHE A 146 11.30 8.21 -10.87
N GLY A 147 10.05 8.19 -10.39
CA GLY A 147 9.05 9.21 -10.66
C GLY A 147 7.97 9.19 -9.59
N GLU A 148 7.36 10.33 -9.34
CA GLU A 148 6.29 10.47 -8.37
C GLU A 148 5.26 11.53 -8.79
N THR A 149 4.11 11.53 -8.13
CA THR A 149 3.14 12.61 -8.35
C THR A 149 3.65 13.93 -7.78
N LEU A 150 3.54 15.00 -8.57
CA LEU A 150 3.95 16.36 -8.17
C LEU A 150 2.86 17.10 -7.38
N ASP A 151 1.64 16.57 -7.36
CA ASP A 151 0.49 17.28 -6.78
C ASP A 151 -0.39 16.39 -5.91
N ILE A 152 -1.19 15.50 -6.46
CA ILE A 152 -2.08 14.60 -5.71
C ILE A 152 -1.85 13.15 -6.14
N GLY A 153 -2.03 12.20 -5.22
CA GLY A 153 -1.99 10.79 -5.55
C GLY A 153 -3.17 10.37 -6.45
N LEU A 154 -2.97 9.30 -7.20
CA LEU A 154 -3.94 8.80 -8.19
C LEU A 154 -5.29 8.46 -7.55
N GLY A 155 -5.31 7.80 -6.39
CA GLY A 155 -6.56 7.48 -5.69
C GLY A 155 -7.29 8.74 -5.25
N ASN A 156 -6.58 9.73 -4.67
CA ASN A 156 -7.16 11.00 -4.31
C ASN A 156 -7.66 11.80 -5.54
N ALA A 157 -7.00 11.65 -6.69
CA ALA A 157 -7.46 12.25 -7.95
C ALA A 157 -8.82 11.69 -8.37
N LEU A 158 -8.96 10.35 -8.37
CA LEU A 158 -10.22 9.67 -8.66
C LEU A 158 -11.32 10.03 -7.65
N ASP A 159 -11.00 10.03 -6.35
CA ASP A 159 -11.94 10.40 -5.28
C ASP A 159 -12.40 11.87 -5.38
N LYS A 160 -11.47 12.79 -5.72
CA LYS A 160 -11.78 14.21 -5.88
C LYS A 160 -12.72 14.45 -7.07
N PHE A 161 -12.47 13.77 -8.19
CA PHE A 161 -13.36 13.80 -9.35
C PHE A 161 -14.73 13.22 -8.99
N ALA A 162 -14.78 12.01 -8.45
CA ALA A 162 -16.01 11.32 -8.08
C ALA A 162 -16.88 12.18 -7.15
N ARG A 163 -16.30 12.75 -6.10
CA ARG A 163 -17.00 13.66 -5.19
C ARG A 163 -17.52 14.90 -5.89
N SER A 164 -16.79 15.48 -6.84
CA SER A 164 -17.24 16.66 -7.60
C SER A 164 -18.45 16.37 -8.50
N ARG A 165 -18.65 15.10 -8.83
CA ARG A 165 -19.77 14.60 -9.65
C ARG A 165 -20.88 13.95 -8.80
N GLY A 166 -20.82 14.06 -7.46
CA GLY A 166 -21.83 13.50 -6.56
C GLY A 166 -21.79 11.97 -6.41
N LEU A 167 -20.70 11.34 -6.81
CA LEU A 167 -20.51 9.88 -6.65
C LEU A 167 -20.13 9.55 -5.21
N PRO A 168 -20.47 8.35 -4.71
CA PRO A 168 -20.14 7.91 -3.35
C PRO A 168 -18.63 7.75 -3.14
N HIS A 169 -18.23 7.67 -1.87
CA HIS A 169 -16.87 7.34 -1.46
C HIS A 169 -16.79 5.85 -1.06
N PRO A 170 -15.73 5.11 -1.44
CA PRO A 170 -14.58 5.53 -2.26
C PRO A 170 -14.93 5.71 -3.73
N GLY A 171 -14.40 6.78 -4.35
CA GLY A 171 -14.75 7.15 -5.71
C GLY A 171 -14.10 6.29 -6.80
N GLY A 172 -12.91 5.71 -6.52
CA GLY A 172 -12.19 4.89 -7.50
C GLY A 172 -13.02 3.75 -8.10
N PRO A 173 -13.65 2.88 -7.28
CA PRO A 173 -14.52 1.80 -7.77
C PRO A 173 -15.73 2.30 -8.58
N GLU A 174 -16.31 3.45 -8.22
CA GLU A 174 -17.43 4.02 -8.94
C GLU A 174 -17.01 4.56 -10.31
N VAL A 175 -15.85 5.21 -10.38
CA VAL A 175 -15.26 5.64 -11.66
C VAL A 175 -15.00 4.42 -12.55
N GLU A 176 -14.41 3.34 -12.01
CA GLU A 176 -14.17 2.09 -12.75
C GLU A 176 -15.47 1.49 -13.29
N ARG A 177 -16.50 1.41 -12.46
CA ARG A 177 -17.82 0.87 -12.85
C ARG A 177 -18.50 1.67 -13.97
N LEU A 178 -18.43 3.01 -13.90
CA LEU A 178 -19.00 3.89 -14.91
C LEU A 178 -18.17 3.87 -16.20
N ALA A 179 -16.85 3.84 -16.09
CA ALA A 179 -15.92 3.80 -17.20
C ALA A 179 -16.17 2.62 -18.16
N LEU A 180 -16.67 1.49 -17.66
CA LEU A 180 -17.02 0.33 -18.49
C LEU A 180 -18.12 0.60 -19.53
N LYS A 181 -18.88 1.66 -19.37
CA LYS A 181 -20.02 2.02 -20.24
C LYS A 181 -19.70 3.22 -21.13
N GLY A 182 -18.59 3.89 -20.90
CA GLY A 182 -18.22 5.13 -21.57
C GLY A 182 -17.29 4.92 -22.75
N GLY A 183 -17.30 5.90 -23.64
CA GLY A 183 -16.32 6.08 -24.70
C GLY A 183 -15.21 7.05 -24.29
N TYR A 184 -14.18 7.16 -25.12
CA TYR A 184 -13.08 8.09 -24.87
C TYR A 184 -13.42 9.50 -25.35
N VAL A 185 -13.14 10.49 -24.52
CA VAL A 185 -13.11 11.92 -24.82
C VAL A 185 -11.75 12.49 -24.44
N GLU A 186 -11.28 13.48 -25.16
CA GLU A 186 -9.93 14.03 -24.95
C GLU A 186 -9.82 14.76 -23.60
N LEU A 187 -8.82 14.39 -22.82
CA LEU A 187 -8.44 15.03 -21.55
C LEU A 187 -6.94 15.35 -21.55
N PRO A 188 -6.50 16.36 -20.77
CA PRO A 188 -5.09 16.73 -20.70
C PRO A 188 -4.21 15.58 -20.21
N TYR A 189 -3.11 15.34 -20.91
CA TYR A 189 -2.08 14.37 -20.55
C TYR A 189 -0.83 15.09 -20.04
N THR A 190 -0.42 14.86 -18.79
CA THR A 190 0.69 15.61 -18.19
C THR A 190 1.68 14.72 -17.49
N VAL A 191 2.74 14.34 -18.20
CA VAL A 191 3.95 13.70 -17.66
C VAL A 191 5.12 14.67 -17.81
N LYS A 192 5.85 14.95 -16.75
CA LYS A 192 7.01 15.84 -16.74
C LYS A 192 8.28 15.07 -16.42
N GLY A 193 8.99 14.63 -17.46
CA GLY A 193 10.13 13.73 -17.30
C GLY A 193 9.63 12.35 -16.82
N MET A 194 9.90 12.03 -15.55
CA MET A 194 9.41 10.82 -14.91
C MET A 194 8.28 11.11 -13.90
N ASP A 195 7.88 12.35 -13.74
CA ASP A 195 6.89 12.75 -12.73
C ASP A 195 5.50 12.96 -13.34
N LEU A 196 4.49 12.77 -12.49
CA LEU A 196 3.07 12.75 -12.83
C LEU A 196 2.36 13.96 -12.24
N ALA A 197 1.37 14.52 -12.93
CA ALA A 197 0.52 15.59 -12.40
C ALA A 197 -0.95 15.32 -12.75
N PHE A 198 -1.77 15.08 -11.73
CA PHE A 198 -3.18 14.71 -11.90
C PHE A 198 -4.17 15.85 -11.68
N SER A 199 -3.79 16.95 -11.01
CA SER A 199 -4.74 18.03 -10.67
C SER A 199 -5.34 18.70 -11.88
N GLY A 200 -4.55 18.94 -12.93
CA GLY A 200 -5.02 19.50 -14.19
C GLY A 200 -6.01 18.58 -14.91
N LEU A 201 -5.70 17.29 -14.96
CA LEU A 201 -6.56 16.25 -15.51
C LEU A 201 -7.90 16.18 -14.77
N VAL A 202 -7.89 16.18 -13.43
CA VAL A 202 -9.10 16.19 -12.60
C VAL A 202 -9.94 17.45 -12.84
N SER A 203 -9.31 18.62 -12.94
CA SER A 203 -10.01 19.88 -13.20
C SER A 203 -10.71 19.87 -14.56
N ALA A 204 -10.02 19.43 -15.61
CA ALA A 204 -10.60 19.29 -16.94
C ALA A 204 -11.77 18.28 -16.98
N ALA A 205 -11.59 17.12 -16.33
CA ALA A 205 -12.65 16.10 -16.25
C ALA A 205 -13.88 16.60 -15.48
N LYS A 206 -13.67 17.36 -14.39
CA LYS A 206 -14.76 17.92 -13.58
C LYS A 206 -15.70 18.81 -14.41
N ASP A 207 -15.16 19.64 -15.27
CA ASP A 207 -15.93 20.64 -16.01
C ASP A 207 -16.24 20.17 -17.45
N HIS A 208 -15.92 18.93 -17.80
CA HIS A 208 -16.14 18.39 -19.14
C HIS A 208 -17.62 18.15 -19.44
N PRO A 209 -18.15 18.61 -20.63
CA PRO A 209 -19.58 18.56 -20.98
C PRO A 209 -20.07 17.17 -21.42
N ALA A 210 -19.21 16.22 -21.72
CA ALA A 210 -19.58 14.88 -22.16
C ALA A 210 -20.33 14.08 -21.06
N PRO A 211 -21.03 13.00 -21.44
CA PRO A 211 -21.66 12.07 -20.50
C PRO A 211 -20.71 11.63 -19.41
N LEU A 212 -21.24 11.40 -18.20
CA LEU A 212 -20.42 11.06 -17.04
C LEU A 212 -19.59 9.79 -17.26
N GLU A 213 -20.17 8.81 -17.92
CA GLU A 213 -19.52 7.53 -18.25
C GLU A 213 -18.30 7.74 -19.15
N ASP A 214 -18.42 8.60 -20.16
CA ASP A 214 -17.33 8.93 -21.09
C ASP A 214 -16.20 9.65 -20.37
N VAL A 215 -16.54 10.59 -19.47
CA VAL A 215 -15.55 11.29 -18.66
C VAL A 215 -14.87 10.36 -17.67
N CYS A 216 -15.60 9.43 -17.04
CA CYS A 216 -15.03 8.41 -16.16
C CYS A 216 -14.06 7.50 -16.92
N ASN A 217 -14.44 7.04 -18.12
CA ASN A 217 -13.58 6.24 -18.98
C ASN A 217 -12.29 7.01 -19.31
N SER A 218 -12.42 8.23 -19.82
CA SER A 218 -11.27 9.02 -20.27
C SER A 218 -10.35 9.46 -19.15
N LEU A 219 -10.89 9.78 -17.97
CA LEU A 219 -10.10 10.09 -16.78
C LEU A 219 -9.26 8.87 -16.37
N GLN A 220 -9.87 7.69 -16.34
CA GLN A 220 -9.19 6.45 -16.01
C GLN A 220 -8.13 6.11 -17.05
N GLU A 221 -8.47 6.07 -18.33
CA GLU A 221 -7.54 5.75 -19.42
C GLU A 221 -6.34 6.70 -19.42
N THR A 222 -6.56 8.00 -19.31
CA THR A 222 -5.49 9.01 -19.36
C THR A 222 -4.59 8.90 -18.13
N ALA A 223 -5.15 8.82 -16.92
CA ALA A 223 -4.37 8.74 -15.70
C ALA A 223 -3.53 7.45 -15.62
N PHE A 224 -4.11 6.34 -16.06
CA PHE A 224 -3.40 5.05 -16.06
C PHE A 224 -2.32 4.98 -17.15
N ALA A 225 -2.59 5.53 -18.34
CA ALA A 225 -1.58 5.64 -19.40
C ALA A 225 -0.35 6.42 -18.93
N MET A 226 -0.55 7.53 -18.19
CA MET A 226 0.55 8.29 -17.60
C MET A 226 1.37 7.42 -16.63
N CYS A 227 0.72 6.65 -15.75
CA CYS A 227 1.38 5.75 -14.80
C CYS A 227 2.14 4.63 -15.51
N VAL A 228 1.54 4.02 -16.53
CA VAL A 228 2.14 2.94 -17.33
C VAL A 228 3.37 3.45 -18.08
N GLU A 229 3.29 4.61 -18.71
CA GLU A 229 4.40 5.24 -19.43
C GLU A 229 5.62 5.46 -18.51
N VAL A 230 5.42 6.04 -17.33
CA VAL A 230 6.52 6.28 -16.38
C VAL A 230 7.08 4.96 -15.86
N THR A 231 6.24 3.96 -15.63
CA THR A 231 6.67 2.61 -15.21
C THR A 231 7.52 1.95 -16.31
N GLU A 232 7.09 2.04 -17.56
CA GLU A 232 7.84 1.52 -18.72
C GLU A 232 9.21 2.19 -18.88
N ARG A 233 9.26 3.52 -18.75
CA ARG A 233 10.52 4.27 -18.79
C ARG A 233 11.47 3.84 -17.68
N ALA A 234 10.96 3.67 -16.45
CA ALA A 234 11.76 3.19 -15.33
C ALA A 234 12.26 1.77 -15.54
N LEU A 235 11.42 0.88 -16.07
CA LEU A 235 11.78 -0.51 -16.41
C LEU A 235 12.94 -0.54 -17.40
N ALA A 236 12.83 0.22 -18.49
CA ALA A 236 13.85 0.33 -19.53
C ALA A 236 15.16 0.96 -19.01
N HIS A 237 15.03 2.05 -18.21
CA HIS A 237 16.19 2.76 -17.66
C HIS A 237 16.99 1.90 -16.67
N ALA A 238 16.28 1.14 -15.83
CA ALA A 238 16.90 0.28 -14.81
C ALA A 238 17.35 -1.08 -15.35
N GLY A 239 16.99 -1.43 -16.59
CA GLY A 239 17.31 -2.73 -17.20
C GLY A 239 16.68 -3.90 -16.46
N LYS A 240 15.47 -3.72 -15.93
CA LYS A 240 14.73 -4.74 -15.18
C LYS A 240 13.65 -5.39 -16.06
N ASP A 241 13.19 -6.56 -15.66
CA ASP A 241 12.24 -7.40 -16.38
C ASP A 241 11.02 -7.82 -15.53
N GLU A 242 10.86 -7.21 -14.37
CA GLU A 242 9.73 -7.43 -13.48
C GLU A 242 9.05 -6.11 -13.13
N VAL A 243 7.71 -6.10 -13.11
CA VAL A 243 6.88 -5.00 -12.61
C VAL A 243 6.02 -5.52 -11.47
N LEU A 244 5.97 -4.79 -10.36
CA LEU A 244 5.11 -5.08 -9.23
C LEU A 244 4.12 -3.94 -9.02
N LEU A 245 2.82 -4.24 -9.04
CA LEU A 245 1.76 -3.29 -8.77
C LEU A 245 1.30 -3.42 -7.32
N VAL A 246 1.39 -2.33 -6.53
CA VAL A 246 0.95 -2.29 -5.13
C VAL A 246 0.17 -1.00 -4.82
N GLY A 247 -0.54 -0.99 -3.69
CA GLY A 247 -1.40 0.10 -3.28
C GLY A 247 -2.86 -0.11 -3.68
N GLY A 248 -3.78 0.55 -2.99
CA GLY A 248 -5.23 0.31 -3.15
C GLY A 248 -5.78 0.52 -4.57
N VAL A 249 -5.21 1.47 -5.33
CA VAL A 249 -5.60 1.69 -6.73
C VAL A 249 -5.15 0.55 -7.64
N GLY A 250 -4.14 -0.21 -7.24
CA GLY A 250 -3.70 -1.41 -7.95
C GLY A 250 -4.77 -2.50 -8.08
N ALA A 251 -5.83 -2.45 -7.28
CA ALA A 251 -6.98 -3.35 -7.42
C ALA A 251 -7.83 -3.08 -8.68
N ASN A 252 -7.67 -1.91 -9.32
CA ASN A 252 -8.39 -1.56 -10.54
C ASN A 252 -7.97 -2.47 -11.70
N ARG A 253 -8.95 -3.13 -12.33
CA ARG A 253 -8.71 -4.10 -13.40
C ARG A 253 -8.10 -3.47 -14.64
N ARG A 254 -8.57 -2.27 -15.01
CA ARG A 254 -8.07 -1.60 -16.21
C ARG A 254 -6.60 -1.23 -16.09
N LEU A 255 -6.16 -0.78 -14.90
CA LEU A 255 -4.74 -0.51 -14.65
C LEU A 255 -3.90 -1.78 -14.77
N GLN A 256 -4.40 -2.90 -14.23
CA GLN A 256 -3.74 -4.21 -14.36
C GLN A 256 -3.62 -4.65 -15.82
N GLU A 257 -4.70 -4.50 -16.63
CA GLU A 257 -4.70 -4.83 -18.06
C GLU A 257 -3.69 -3.99 -18.85
N MET A 258 -3.65 -2.68 -18.61
CA MET A 258 -2.70 -1.79 -19.29
C MET A 258 -1.25 -2.13 -18.94
N LEU A 259 -0.95 -2.40 -17.67
CA LEU A 259 0.37 -2.86 -17.25
C LEU A 259 0.71 -4.23 -17.82
N ALA A 260 -0.24 -5.16 -17.88
CA ALA A 260 -0.03 -6.48 -18.46
C ALA A 260 0.32 -6.40 -19.96
N THR A 261 -0.35 -5.53 -20.70
CA THR A 261 -0.05 -5.26 -22.11
C THR A 261 1.38 -4.71 -22.25
N MET A 262 1.73 -3.67 -21.51
CA MET A 262 3.06 -3.07 -21.52
C MET A 262 4.15 -4.11 -21.18
N CYS A 263 3.95 -4.90 -20.12
CA CYS A 263 4.89 -5.94 -19.72
C CYS A 263 5.07 -6.99 -20.81
N SER A 264 3.97 -7.44 -21.45
CA SER A 264 4.02 -8.40 -22.55
C SER A 264 4.83 -7.86 -23.73
N GLU A 265 4.63 -6.61 -24.11
CA GLU A 265 5.36 -5.96 -25.22
C GLU A 265 6.85 -5.76 -24.91
N ARG A 266 7.20 -5.64 -23.63
CA ARG A 266 8.60 -5.49 -23.17
C ARG A 266 9.26 -6.80 -22.78
N GLY A 267 8.57 -7.93 -22.85
CA GLY A 267 9.09 -9.22 -22.37
C GLY A 267 9.31 -9.26 -20.87
N ALA A 268 8.57 -8.43 -20.11
CA ALA A 268 8.63 -8.33 -18.67
C ALA A 268 7.47 -9.11 -18.00
N VAL A 269 7.60 -9.39 -16.72
CA VAL A 269 6.58 -10.07 -15.92
C VAL A 269 5.86 -9.08 -15.01
N LEU A 270 4.52 -9.05 -15.08
CA LEU A 270 3.70 -8.29 -14.14
C LEU A 270 3.35 -9.15 -12.91
N HIS A 271 3.64 -8.62 -11.74
CA HIS A 271 3.28 -9.18 -10.45
C HIS A 271 2.17 -8.34 -9.80
N VAL A 272 1.07 -9.01 -9.43
CA VAL A 272 -0.08 -8.38 -8.77
C VAL A 272 -0.43 -9.23 -7.54
N PRO A 273 -0.27 -8.73 -6.31
CA PRO A 273 -0.58 -9.48 -5.10
C PRO A 273 -2.09 -9.64 -4.91
N ASP A 274 -2.48 -10.61 -4.09
CA ASP A 274 -3.87 -10.77 -3.66
C ASP A 274 -4.44 -9.46 -3.09
N ARG A 275 -5.74 -9.23 -3.33
CA ARG A 275 -6.45 -8.01 -2.92
C ARG A 275 -6.25 -7.66 -1.43
N LYS A 276 -6.14 -8.68 -0.56
CA LYS A 276 -5.90 -8.52 0.89
C LYS A 276 -4.59 -7.82 1.24
N PHE A 277 -3.61 -7.79 0.32
CA PHE A 277 -2.30 -7.15 0.49
C PHE A 277 -2.16 -5.84 -0.28
N MET A 278 -3.14 -5.46 -1.10
CA MET A 278 -3.04 -4.24 -1.91
C MET A 278 -3.31 -2.97 -1.12
N GLY A 279 -4.36 -2.95 -0.29
CA GLY A 279 -4.68 -1.79 0.55
C GLY A 279 -3.79 -1.71 1.80
N ASP A 280 -3.94 -0.62 2.56
CA ASP A 280 -3.26 -0.43 3.84
C ASP A 280 -3.68 -1.53 4.81
N ASN A 281 -2.72 -2.26 5.36
CA ASN A 281 -3.01 -3.38 6.27
C ASN A 281 -1.87 -3.64 7.28
N GLY A 282 -2.21 -4.27 8.40
CA GLY A 282 -1.24 -4.62 9.43
C GLY A 282 -0.22 -5.67 9.00
N ALA A 283 -0.55 -6.52 8.01
CA ALA A 283 0.34 -7.60 7.56
C ALA A 283 1.60 -7.06 6.89
N MET A 284 1.50 -6.00 6.07
CA MET A 284 2.66 -5.38 5.45
C MET A 284 3.63 -4.79 6.49
N ILE A 285 3.09 -4.24 7.59
CA ILE A 285 3.88 -3.69 8.68
C ILE A 285 4.52 -4.82 9.50
N ALA A 286 3.76 -5.87 9.82
CA ALA A 286 4.26 -7.03 10.54
C ALA A 286 5.36 -7.75 9.76
N TYR A 287 5.16 -7.98 8.46
CA TYR A 287 6.14 -8.63 7.60
C TYR A 287 7.44 -7.83 7.49
N THR A 288 7.33 -6.55 7.14
CA THR A 288 8.52 -5.69 7.01
C THR A 288 9.22 -5.51 8.35
N GLY A 289 8.47 -5.34 9.45
CA GLY A 289 9.03 -5.31 10.79
C GLY A 289 9.77 -6.60 11.15
N ARG A 290 9.26 -7.76 10.72
CA ARG A 290 9.94 -9.05 10.89
C ARG A 290 11.25 -9.14 10.10
N LEU A 291 11.28 -8.61 8.87
CA LEU A 291 12.51 -8.51 8.07
C LEU A 291 13.56 -7.66 8.79
N MET A 292 13.17 -6.48 9.28
CA MET A 292 14.03 -5.56 10.00
C MET A 292 14.54 -6.15 11.31
N LEU A 293 13.65 -6.75 12.11
CA LEU A 293 14.00 -7.40 13.37
C LEU A 293 15.00 -8.55 13.16
N GLY A 294 14.82 -9.35 12.10
CA GLY A 294 15.75 -10.42 11.73
C GLY A 294 17.17 -9.94 11.38
N ARG A 295 17.35 -8.64 11.15
CA ARG A 295 18.65 -7.96 10.96
C ARG A 295 19.09 -7.15 12.17
N GLY A 296 18.39 -7.27 13.30
CA GLY A 296 18.69 -6.52 14.52
C GLY A 296 18.31 -5.02 14.45
N ILE A 297 17.50 -4.62 13.45
CA ILE A 297 17.04 -3.23 13.33
C ILE A 297 15.87 -3.03 14.28
N THR A 298 16.12 -2.24 15.34
CA THR A 298 15.15 -1.92 16.38
C THR A 298 15.19 -0.44 16.70
N MET A 299 14.20 0.02 17.45
CA MET A 299 14.09 1.38 17.92
C MET A 299 13.92 1.40 19.44
N PRO A 300 14.73 2.17 20.18
CA PRO A 300 14.50 2.36 21.61
C PRO A 300 13.11 2.96 21.86
N PRO A 301 12.31 2.46 22.83
CA PRO A 301 10.98 3.01 23.09
C PRO A 301 10.99 4.50 23.39
N GLY A 302 12.05 5.05 24.01
CA GLY A 302 12.21 6.48 24.28
C GLY A 302 12.40 7.34 23.01
N GLU A 303 12.82 6.74 21.89
CA GLU A 303 13.06 7.42 20.62
C GLU A 303 11.88 7.24 19.63
N THR A 304 10.81 6.58 20.07
CA THR A 304 9.62 6.36 19.24
C THR A 304 9.01 7.66 18.79
N ARG A 305 8.95 7.87 17.48
CA ARG A 305 8.41 9.07 16.85
C ARG A 305 7.62 8.75 15.60
N ALA A 306 6.67 9.61 15.26
CA ALA A 306 6.01 9.62 13.97
C ALA A 306 6.80 10.50 12.99
N ASN A 307 6.88 10.09 11.74
CA ASN A 307 7.50 10.87 10.67
C ASN A 307 6.53 11.01 9.48
N PRO A 308 5.67 12.07 9.47
CA PRO A 308 4.65 12.25 8.43
C PRO A 308 5.19 12.38 7.00
N VAL A 309 6.46 12.72 6.85
CA VAL A 309 7.15 12.94 5.55
C VAL A 309 8.25 11.91 5.31
N PHE A 310 8.16 10.74 5.90
CA PHE A 310 9.16 9.67 5.80
C PHE A 310 9.19 9.07 4.39
N ARG A 311 10.17 9.45 3.59
CA ARG A 311 10.32 8.98 2.21
C ARG A 311 10.86 7.55 2.14
N ALA A 312 10.45 6.79 1.13
CA ALA A 312 10.93 5.41 0.91
C ALA A 312 12.45 5.36 0.63
N ASP A 313 13.00 6.38 -0.03
CA ASP A 313 14.43 6.48 -0.36
C ASP A 313 15.34 6.83 0.83
N GLN A 314 14.76 7.18 1.98
CA GLN A 314 15.49 7.38 3.23
C GLN A 314 15.72 6.06 4.00
N VAL A 315 15.07 4.98 3.60
CA VAL A 315 15.18 3.68 4.27
C VAL A 315 16.38 2.91 3.73
N GLU A 316 17.25 2.48 4.61
CA GLU A 316 18.32 1.55 4.28
C GLU A 316 17.77 0.11 4.33
N VAL A 317 17.79 -0.56 3.19
CA VAL A 317 17.18 -1.88 3.01
C VAL A 317 18.28 -2.95 3.08
N THR A 318 18.68 -3.29 4.30
CA THR A 318 19.78 -4.24 4.56
C THR A 318 19.32 -5.70 4.65
N TRP A 319 18.02 -5.95 4.64
CA TRP A 319 17.44 -7.29 4.70
C TRP A 319 17.33 -7.99 3.34
N TRP A 320 17.66 -7.30 2.26
CA TRP A 320 17.64 -7.88 0.95
C TRP A 320 19.03 -8.32 0.49
N ASP A 321 19.17 -9.59 0.13
CA ASP A 321 20.44 -10.22 -0.25
C ASP A 321 20.63 -10.31 -1.79
N GLY A 322 19.91 -9.49 -2.57
CA GLY A 322 20.13 -9.36 -4.03
C GLY A 322 19.61 -10.52 -4.89
N GLY A 323 18.66 -11.35 -4.40
CA GLY A 323 18.19 -12.40 -5.30
C GLY A 323 17.21 -13.43 -4.77
N THR A 324 16.98 -13.56 -3.49
CA THR A 324 16.04 -14.56 -2.97
C THR A 324 15.08 -13.95 -1.95
N VAL A 325 13.81 -13.83 -2.34
CA VAL A 325 12.72 -13.67 -1.37
C VAL A 325 12.54 -15.02 -0.69
N GLN A 326 13.11 -15.20 0.50
CA GLN A 326 12.93 -16.42 1.26
C GLN A 326 11.47 -16.53 1.70
N GLY A 327 10.78 -17.56 1.22
CA GLY A 327 9.37 -17.83 1.52
C GLY A 327 8.41 -17.54 0.37
N ALA A 328 8.88 -16.96 -0.74
CA ALA A 328 8.04 -16.74 -1.92
C ALA A 328 7.57 -18.09 -2.50
N ARG A 329 6.27 -18.27 -2.62
CA ARG A 329 5.69 -19.35 -3.41
C ARG A 329 6.00 -19.09 -4.89
N ARG A 330 6.58 -20.07 -5.59
CA ARG A 330 6.72 -19.98 -7.04
C ARG A 330 5.33 -19.95 -7.67
N ALA A 331 5.07 -18.95 -8.50
CA ALA A 331 3.89 -18.97 -9.36
C ALA A 331 3.91 -20.26 -10.19
N GLY A 332 2.93 -21.16 -9.97
CA GLY A 332 2.81 -22.44 -10.70
C GLY A 332 3.01 -23.73 -9.91
N GLU A 333 3.40 -23.68 -8.63
CA GLU A 333 3.34 -24.90 -7.81
C GLU A 333 1.94 -25.10 -7.24
N PRO A 334 1.29 -26.27 -7.48
CA PRO A 334 0.00 -26.57 -6.89
C PRO A 334 0.15 -26.60 -5.36
N GLY A 335 -0.62 -25.74 -4.69
CA GLY A 335 -0.54 -25.56 -3.25
C GLY A 335 -0.81 -26.87 -2.52
N VAL A 336 0.20 -27.41 -1.86
CA VAL A 336 -0.02 -28.35 -0.77
C VAL A 336 -0.64 -27.54 0.37
N ALA A 337 -1.94 -27.71 0.58
CA ALA A 337 -2.67 -27.20 1.71
C ALA A 337 -2.02 -27.73 3.00
N ARG A 338 -1.17 -26.93 3.63
CA ARG A 338 -0.78 -27.15 5.04
C ARG A 338 -1.67 -26.28 5.88
N GLY A 339 -2.57 -26.95 6.60
CA GLY A 339 -3.61 -26.38 7.41
C GLY A 339 -3.11 -25.33 8.41
N ALA A 340 -3.54 -24.16 8.20
CA ALA A 340 -4.09 -23.13 9.06
C ALA A 340 -4.56 -22.03 8.11
N GLU A 341 -5.84 -21.97 7.85
CA GLU A 341 -6.44 -20.82 7.17
C GLU A 341 -6.11 -19.56 7.98
N ALA A 342 -5.39 -18.63 7.36
CA ALA A 342 -5.19 -17.32 7.96
C ALA A 342 -6.57 -16.71 8.21
N ILE A 343 -6.91 -16.45 9.48
CA ILE A 343 -8.20 -15.88 9.84
C ILE A 343 -8.18 -14.41 9.42
N VAL A 344 -8.59 -14.13 8.18
CA VAL A 344 -8.84 -12.78 7.72
C VAL A 344 -10.22 -12.39 8.23
N ARG A 345 -10.26 -11.56 9.27
CA ARG A 345 -11.50 -11.01 9.80
C ARG A 345 -11.58 -9.54 9.43
N VAL A 346 -12.44 -9.23 8.47
CA VAL A 346 -12.87 -7.87 8.18
C VAL A 346 -14.06 -7.58 9.08
N GLY A 347 -14.13 -6.39 9.68
CA GLY A 347 -15.28 -6.00 10.49
C GLY A 347 -16.59 -6.06 9.68
N PRO A 348 -17.76 -6.18 10.34
CA PRO A 348 -19.05 -6.49 9.72
C PRO A 348 -19.56 -5.48 8.69
N ASP A 349 -18.87 -4.38 8.45
CA ASP A 349 -19.29 -3.31 7.52
C ASP A 349 -18.68 -3.41 6.11
N PHE A 350 -17.98 -4.50 5.79
CA PHE A 350 -17.53 -4.80 4.43
C PHE A 350 -18.29 -6.02 3.89
N VAL A 351 -19.49 -5.77 3.40
CA VAL A 351 -20.18 -6.69 2.49
C VAL A 351 -19.77 -6.32 1.07
N GLU A 352 -19.10 -7.29 0.40
CA GLU A 352 -18.78 -7.45 -1.03
C GLU A 352 -18.42 -6.22 -1.87
#